data_0ef5e39eea87f44d2d6b520c0f95885f
#
_entry.id   0ef5e39eea87f44d2d6b520c0f95885f
#
_cell.length_a   1.000
_cell.length_b   1.000
_cell.length_c   1.000
_cell.angle_alpha   90.00
_cell.angle_beta   90.00
_cell.angle_gamma   90.00
#
_symmetry.space_group_name_H-M   'P 1'
#
loop_
_entity.id
_entity.type
_entity.pdbx_description
1 polymer ?
#
loop_
_entity_poly.entity_id
_entity_poly.type
_entity_poly.pdbx_seq_one_letter_code
_entity_poly.pdbx_strand_id
1 'polypeptide(L)'
;MHEYKVNILKVVDGDTVDVDIDLGFGIWLRKERVRVMGIDTPESRTSDKVEKIFGLAAKNRLISLLGAEAILHTQVSKKGEDMKGKFGRVLGNFTSINGEKCAAVLVREGHAVAYQGGSKEGVANQHLQNRHRLVVEGKVVIPEELKTASIAPVKNPAPLEANDEPIVKTATPKPAAKKKTKAKKK
;
A
#
# COMPACT_ATOMS: atom_id res chain seq x y z
N MET A 1 6.93 10.99 -11.30
CA MET A 1 7.03 10.92 -9.82
C MET A 1 7.65 12.23 -9.39
N HIS A 2 7.00 12.97 -8.50
CA HIS A 2 7.59 14.16 -7.89
C HIS A 2 8.09 13.82 -6.49
N GLU A 3 9.07 14.58 -6.02
CA GLU A 3 9.66 14.41 -4.70
C GLU A 3 9.49 15.70 -3.89
N TYR A 4 8.99 15.56 -2.67
CA TYR A 4 8.75 16.67 -1.77
C TYR A 4 9.31 16.37 -0.39
N LYS A 5 9.91 17.37 0.25
CA LYS A 5 10.14 17.32 1.70
C LYS A 5 8.80 17.45 2.41
N VAL A 6 8.63 16.66 3.48
CA VAL A 6 7.41 16.71 4.27
C VAL A 6 7.72 16.71 5.76
N ASN A 7 6.93 17.45 6.51
CA ASN A 7 6.88 17.36 7.95
C ASN A 7 5.76 16.38 8.33
N ILE A 8 6.08 15.39 9.15
CA ILE A 8 5.12 14.38 9.60
C ILE A 8 4.31 14.98 10.75
N LEU A 9 3.02 15.16 10.54
CA LEU A 9 2.11 15.67 11.58
C LEU A 9 1.55 14.53 12.43
N LYS A 10 1.09 13.47 11.76
CA LYS A 10 0.46 12.34 12.43
C LYS A 10 0.42 11.12 11.52
N VAL A 11 0.86 9.98 12.03
CA VAL A 11 0.55 8.69 11.41
C VAL A 11 -0.84 8.27 11.87
N VAL A 12 -1.76 8.18 10.93
CA VAL A 12 -3.18 7.87 11.20
C VAL A 12 -3.35 6.37 11.31
N ASP A 13 -2.78 5.63 10.34
CA ASP A 13 -2.78 4.18 10.25
C ASP A 13 -1.45 3.67 9.67
N GLY A 14 -1.22 2.37 9.60
CA GLY A 14 0.01 1.78 9.05
C GLY A 14 0.29 2.15 7.59
N ASP A 15 -0.68 2.72 6.89
CA ASP A 15 -0.59 3.13 5.48
C ASP A 15 -1.15 4.53 5.21
N THR A 16 -1.43 5.30 6.24
CA THR A 16 -2.04 6.64 6.11
C THR A 16 -1.37 7.62 7.05
N VAL A 17 -0.87 8.73 6.49
CA VAL A 17 -0.09 9.74 7.21
C VAL A 17 -0.62 11.13 6.88
N ASP A 18 -0.78 11.99 7.89
CA ASP A 18 -1.07 13.41 7.72
C ASP A 18 0.27 14.18 7.76
N VAL A 19 0.49 15.02 6.77
CA VAL A 19 1.76 15.74 6.56
C VAL A 19 1.54 17.18 6.14
N ASP A 20 2.57 18.00 6.33
CA ASP A 20 2.73 19.27 5.63
C ASP A 20 3.75 19.06 4.49
N ILE A 21 3.40 19.45 3.26
CA ILE A 21 4.22 19.26 2.06
C ILE A 21 4.88 20.59 1.70
N ASP A 22 6.22 20.60 1.61
CA ASP A 22 7.00 21.75 1.15
C ASP A 22 7.04 21.78 -0.38
N LEU A 23 6.47 22.83 -0.97
CA LEU A 23 6.50 23.06 -2.42
C LEU A 23 7.68 23.95 -2.85
N GLY A 24 8.53 24.32 -1.92
CA GLY A 24 9.59 25.29 -2.14
C GLY A 24 9.09 26.75 -2.10
N PHE A 25 10.02 27.70 -2.19
CA PHE A 25 9.74 29.16 -2.14
C PHE A 25 8.94 29.60 -0.91
N GLY A 26 8.96 28.83 0.20
CA GLY A 26 8.15 29.10 1.38
C GLY A 26 6.67 28.73 1.28
N ILE A 27 6.27 28.04 0.21
CA ILE A 27 4.91 27.60 -0.03
C ILE A 27 4.71 26.19 0.53
N TRP A 28 3.67 26.00 1.33
CA TRP A 28 3.36 24.75 1.97
C TRP A 28 1.92 24.33 1.71
N LEU A 29 1.70 23.06 1.37
CA LEU A 29 0.38 22.43 1.50
C LEU A 29 0.25 21.85 2.91
N ARG A 30 -0.69 22.40 3.68
CA ARG A 30 -0.86 22.05 5.07
C ARG A 30 -1.89 20.94 5.29
N LYS A 31 -1.58 20.03 6.19
CA LYS A 31 -2.49 18.97 6.66
C LYS A 31 -3.00 18.05 5.53
N GLU A 32 -2.14 17.78 4.57
CA GLU A 32 -2.47 16.84 3.50
C GLU A 32 -2.44 15.40 4.01
N ARG A 33 -3.43 14.62 3.60
CA ARG A 33 -3.49 13.19 3.94
C ARG A 33 -2.92 12.35 2.81
N VAL A 34 -1.88 11.60 3.10
CA VAL A 34 -1.20 10.71 2.17
C VAL A 34 -1.59 9.26 2.45
N ARG A 35 -1.98 8.54 1.39
CA ARG A 35 -2.13 7.08 1.39
C ARG A 35 -0.87 6.47 0.80
N VAL A 36 -0.19 5.65 1.58
CA VAL A 36 0.99 4.89 1.12
C VAL A 36 0.56 3.87 0.09
N MET A 37 1.20 3.92 -1.07
CA MET A 37 0.87 3.09 -2.21
C MET A 37 1.55 1.73 -2.19
N GLY A 38 0.92 0.78 -2.88
CA GLY A 38 1.50 -0.55 -3.10
C GLY A 38 1.44 -1.45 -1.87
N ILE A 39 0.84 -1.00 -0.77
CA ILE A 39 0.69 -1.78 0.45
C ILE A 39 -0.73 -1.72 1.02
N ASP A 40 -1.07 -2.74 1.78
CA ASP A 40 -2.23 -2.79 2.67
C ASP A 40 -1.75 -3.19 4.06
N THR A 41 -2.31 -2.56 5.09
CA THR A 41 -1.98 -2.83 6.50
C THR A 41 -3.24 -3.19 7.27
N PRO A 42 -3.13 -3.97 8.37
CA PRO A 42 -4.26 -4.16 9.27
C PRO A 42 -4.75 -2.81 9.82
N GLU A 43 -6.05 -2.71 10.02
CA GLU A 43 -6.68 -1.49 10.51
C GLU A 43 -6.41 -1.27 12.01
N SER A 44 -5.90 -0.10 12.39
CA SER A 44 -5.66 0.22 13.82
C SER A 44 -6.92 0.67 14.55
N ARG A 45 -7.98 1.01 13.80
CA ARG A 45 -9.26 1.52 14.33
C ARG A 45 -10.43 0.63 13.95
N THR A 46 -10.29 -0.67 14.23
CA THR A 46 -11.32 -1.68 14.00
C THR A 46 -11.92 -2.14 15.33
N SER A 47 -13.11 -2.73 15.28
CA SER A 47 -13.74 -3.43 16.41
C SER A 47 -13.10 -4.79 16.67
N ASP A 48 -12.43 -5.39 15.68
CA ASP A 48 -11.66 -6.62 15.85
C ASP A 48 -10.43 -6.33 16.69
N LYS A 49 -10.44 -6.81 17.93
CA LYS A 49 -9.37 -6.59 18.91
C LYS A 49 -8.03 -7.19 18.46
N VAL A 50 -8.07 -8.33 17.76
CA VAL A 50 -6.84 -9.00 17.26
C VAL A 50 -6.27 -8.19 16.10
N GLU A 51 -7.06 -7.84 15.10
CA GLU A 51 -6.63 -7.00 13.99
C GLU A 51 -6.05 -5.67 14.46
N LYS A 52 -6.70 -5.03 15.44
CA LYS A 52 -6.27 -3.76 16.03
C LYS A 52 -4.85 -3.83 16.59
N ILE A 53 -4.45 -4.94 17.23
CA ILE A 53 -3.08 -5.12 17.76
C ILE A 53 -2.07 -5.04 16.62
N PHE A 54 -2.31 -5.74 15.51
CA PHE A 54 -1.41 -5.73 14.36
C PHE A 54 -1.44 -4.39 13.61
N GLY A 55 -2.61 -3.75 13.52
CA GLY A 55 -2.74 -2.39 12.97
C GLY A 55 -1.96 -1.36 13.78
N LEU A 56 -2.02 -1.43 15.10
CA LEU A 56 -1.21 -0.58 15.98
C LEU A 56 0.29 -0.86 15.86
N ALA A 57 0.68 -2.14 15.72
CA ALA A 57 2.08 -2.51 15.50
C ALA A 57 2.62 -1.95 14.17
N ALA A 58 1.85 -2.08 13.07
CA ALA A 58 2.19 -1.50 11.77
C ALA A 58 2.32 0.04 11.85
N LYS A 59 1.36 0.69 12.50
CA LYS A 59 1.37 2.14 12.72
C LYS A 59 2.61 2.58 13.52
N ASN A 60 2.91 1.93 14.63
CA ASN A 60 4.07 2.26 15.47
C ASN A 60 5.38 2.05 14.70
N ARG A 61 5.45 1.00 13.87
CA ARG A 61 6.61 0.77 13.03
C ARG A 61 6.79 1.87 11.99
N LEU A 62 5.71 2.31 11.35
CA LEU A 62 5.75 3.43 10.40
C LEU A 62 6.18 4.74 11.08
N ILE A 63 5.70 5.02 12.30
CA ILE A 63 6.15 6.18 13.10
C ILE A 63 7.66 6.13 13.29
N SER A 64 8.22 4.98 13.69
CA SER A 64 9.66 4.84 13.92
C SER A 64 10.51 4.99 12.65
N LEU A 65 9.96 4.67 11.47
CA LEU A 65 10.64 4.81 10.18
C LEU A 65 10.63 6.26 9.67
N LEU A 66 9.51 6.96 9.85
CA LEU A 66 9.34 8.31 9.31
C LEU A 66 10.05 9.40 10.13
N GLY A 67 10.04 9.29 11.46
CA GLY A 67 10.51 10.38 12.33
C GLY A 67 9.66 11.65 12.20
N ALA A 68 10.29 12.82 12.30
CA ALA A 68 9.64 14.12 12.17
C ALA A 68 9.55 14.60 10.71
N GLU A 69 10.49 14.20 9.87
CA GLU A 69 10.62 14.60 8.48
C GLU A 69 10.89 13.39 7.58
N ALA A 70 10.43 13.46 6.35
CA ALA A 70 10.65 12.42 5.34
C ALA A 70 10.62 13.01 3.93
N ILE A 71 10.95 12.19 2.93
CA ILE A 71 10.75 12.52 1.52
C ILE A 71 9.52 11.77 1.04
N LEU A 72 8.57 12.51 0.49
CA LEU A 72 7.36 11.97 -0.15
C LEU A 72 7.58 11.88 -1.66
N HIS A 73 7.43 10.68 -2.21
CA HIS A 73 7.44 10.42 -3.64
C HIS A 73 5.99 10.22 -4.10
N THR A 74 5.43 11.20 -4.81
CA THR A 74 4.03 11.14 -5.27
C THR A 74 3.90 10.37 -6.57
N GLN A 75 2.75 9.75 -6.76
CA GLN A 75 2.39 9.20 -8.06
C GLN A 75 1.88 10.30 -8.96
N VAL A 76 2.38 10.33 -10.19
CA VAL A 76 2.03 11.32 -11.20
C VAL A 76 1.12 10.70 -12.26
N SER A 77 0.06 11.40 -12.63
CA SER A 77 -0.84 11.03 -13.72
C SER A 77 -0.15 11.16 -15.09
N LYS A 78 -0.81 10.66 -16.15
CA LYS A 78 -0.32 10.86 -17.53
C LYS A 78 -0.24 12.34 -17.95
N LYS A 79 -0.93 13.23 -17.22
CA LYS A 79 -0.91 14.68 -17.44
C LYS A 79 0.19 15.40 -16.64
N GLY A 80 0.98 14.68 -15.85
CA GLY A 80 2.02 15.26 -15.03
C GLY A 80 1.56 15.81 -13.68
N GLU A 81 0.29 15.58 -13.30
CA GLU A 81 -0.27 16.04 -12.03
C GLU A 81 -0.15 14.97 -10.94
N ASP A 82 0.03 15.37 -9.70
CA ASP A 82 0.04 14.46 -8.56
C ASP A 82 -1.32 13.80 -8.37
N MET A 83 -1.31 12.47 -8.29
CA MET A 83 -2.55 11.70 -8.21
C MET A 83 -3.15 11.78 -6.81
N LYS A 84 -4.48 11.98 -6.79
CA LYS A 84 -5.30 11.86 -5.59
C LYS A 84 -6.17 10.61 -5.68
N GLY A 85 -6.18 9.84 -4.61
CA GLY A 85 -7.03 8.66 -4.47
C GLY A 85 -8.42 9.00 -3.95
N LYS A 86 -9.13 7.98 -3.49
CA LYS A 86 -10.44 8.15 -2.84
C LYS A 86 -10.32 9.14 -1.68
N PHE A 87 -11.38 9.96 -1.50
CA PHE A 87 -11.45 10.98 -0.44
C PHE A 87 -10.38 12.08 -0.53
N GLY A 88 -9.83 12.35 -1.71
CA GLY A 88 -8.86 13.42 -1.94
C GLY A 88 -7.46 13.17 -1.35
N ARG A 89 -7.15 11.94 -0.91
CA ARG A 89 -5.84 11.61 -0.35
C ARG A 89 -4.76 11.65 -1.44
N VAL A 90 -3.64 12.27 -1.15
CA VAL A 90 -2.44 12.20 -2.00
C VAL A 90 -1.94 10.75 -2.05
N LEU A 91 -1.59 10.27 -3.23
CA LEU A 91 -1.03 8.93 -3.42
C LEU A 91 0.48 9.02 -3.54
N GLY A 92 1.22 8.33 -2.66
CA GLY A 92 2.68 8.37 -2.70
C GLY A 92 3.33 7.38 -1.75
N ASN A 93 4.64 7.37 -1.76
CA ASN A 93 5.47 6.56 -0.89
C ASN A 93 6.47 7.43 -0.14
N PHE A 94 6.89 6.99 1.03
CA PHE A 94 7.85 7.70 1.84
C PHE A 94 9.22 7.04 1.81
N THR A 95 10.24 7.87 1.72
CA THR A 95 11.61 7.49 2.06
C THR A 95 12.01 8.26 3.33
N SER A 96 12.50 7.54 4.34
CA SER A 96 12.98 8.14 5.57
C SER A 96 14.21 8.99 5.29
N ILE A 97 14.58 9.87 6.24
CA ILE A 97 15.83 10.67 6.14
C ILE A 97 17.08 9.79 6.03
N ASN A 98 17.02 8.53 6.48
CA ASN A 98 18.11 7.55 6.37
C ASN A 98 18.11 6.81 5.02
N GLY A 99 17.24 7.18 4.07
CA GLY A 99 17.15 6.55 2.75
C GLY A 99 16.34 5.26 2.69
N GLU A 100 15.65 4.85 3.77
CA GLU A 100 14.85 3.63 3.78
C GLU A 100 13.47 3.86 3.13
N LYS A 101 13.11 2.99 2.20
CA LYS A 101 11.76 2.96 1.60
C LYS A 101 10.76 2.36 2.58
N CYS A 102 9.98 3.20 3.27
CA CYS A 102 9.12 2.78 4.38
C CYS A 102 8.15 1.65 4.01
N ALA A 103 7.50 1.73 2.85
CA ALA A 103 6.60 0.68 2.38
C ALA A 103 7.30 -0.69 2.21
N ALA A 104 8.52 -0.70 1.64
CA ALA A 104 9.28 -1.93 1.45
C ALA A 104 9.72 -2.55 2.78
N VAL A 105 10.09 -1.71 3.76
CA VAL A 105 10.45 -2.18 5.12
C VAL A 105 9.25 -2.82 5.79
N LEU A 106 8.07 -2.17 5.77
CA LEU A 106 6.85 -2.71 6.36
C LEU A 106 6.45 -4.07 5.76
N VAL A 107 6.56 -4.23 4.45
CA VAL A 107 6.28 -5.51 3.77
C VAL A 107 7.31 -6.57 4.17
N ARG A 108 8.59 -6.24 4.12
CA ARG A 108 9.68 -7.16 4.50
C ARG A 108 9.54 -7.66 5.94
N GLU A 109 9.15 -6.79 6.85
CA GLU A 109 8.99 -7.11 8.27
C GLU A 109 7.65 -7.79 8.58
N GLY A 110 6.69 -7.82 7.64
CA GLY A 110 5.38 -8.45 7.80
C GLY A 110 4.32 -7.56 8.46
N HIS A 111 4.59 -6.26 8.60
CA HIS A 111 3.61 -5.27 9.08
C HIS A 111 2.62 -4.85 8.00
N ALA A 112 2.95 -5.07 6.74
CA ALA A 112 2.12 -4.79 5.58
C ALA A 112 2.15 -5.95 4.59
N VAL A 113 1.20 -5.96 3.68
CA VAL A 113 1.13 -6.86 2.52
C VAL A 113 1.24 -6.03 1.25
N ALA A 114 1.93 -6.54 0.24
CA ALA A 114 1.96 -5.89 -1.07
C ALA A 114 0.56 -5.91 -1.69
N TYR A 115 0.04 -4.74 -2.10
CA TYR A 115 -1.29 -4.58 -2.64
C TYR A 115 -1.35 -3.46 -3.68
N GLN A 116 -1.72 -3.83 -4.90
CA GLN A 116 -1.83 -2.88 -6.01
C GLN A 116 -3.28 -2.65 -6.47
N GLY A 117 -4.24 -3.00 -5.62
CA GLY A 117 -5.65 -3.01 -5.96
C GLY A 117 -6.12 -4.38 -6.44
N GLY A 118 -7.43 -4.65 -6.35
CA GLY A 118 -8.03 -5.91 -6.76
C GLY A 118 -8.79 -6.61 -5.62
N SER A 119 -8.93 -7.94 -5.70
CA SER A 119 -9.62 -8.74 -4.67
C SER A 119 -8.88 -8.72 -3.35
N LYS A 120 -9.63 -8.62 -2.24
CA LYS A 120 -9.07 -8.65 -0.89
C LYS A 120 -8.82 -10.08 -0.35
N GLU A 121 -9.25 -11.12 -1.04
CA GLU A 121 -9.12 -12.50 -0.55
C GLU A 121 -7.65 -12.94 -0.40
N GLY A 122 -6.82 -12.69 -1.43
CA GLY A 122 -5.38 -12.98 -1.35
C GLY A 122 -4.66 -12.16 -0.28
N VAL A 123 -5.08 -10.91 -0.10
CA VAL A 123 -4.54 -10.00 0.93
C VAL A 123 -4.88 -10.51 2.34
N ALA A 124 -6.10 -10.98 2.56
CA ALA A 124 -6.51 -11.49 3.86
C ALA A 124 -5.68 -12.70 4.31
N ASN A 125 -5.41 -13.64 3.41
CA ASN A 125 -4.57 -14.81 3.70
C ASN A 125 -3.13 -14.42 4.03
N GLN A 126 -2.56 -13.45 3.30
CA GLN A 126 -1.22 -12.96 3.58
C GLN A 126 -1.14 -12.23 4.92
N HIS A 127 -2.16 -11.46 5.29
CA HIS A 127 -2.25 -10.85 6.62
C HIS A 127 -2.25 -11.91 7.73
N LEU A 128 -2.99 -13.01 7.58
CA LEU A 128 -3.00 -14.10 8.55
C LEU A 128 -1.61 -14.75 8.70
N GLN A 129 -0.93 -15.01 7.59
CA GLN A 129 0.45 -15.55 7.62
C GLN A 129 1.42 -14.58 8.30
N ASN A 130 1.33 -13.29 8.00
CA ASN A 130 2.14 -12.25 8.63
C ASN A 130 1.86 -12.14 10.13
N ARG A 131 0.59 -12.22 10.55
CA ARG A 131 0.22 -12.23 11.99
C ARG A 131 0.92 -13.37 12.72
N HIS A 132 0.85 -14.59 12.16
CA HIS A 132 1.53 -15.75 12.75
C HIS A 132 3.05 -15.50 12.86
N ARG A 133 3.68 -15.00 11.79
CA ARG A 133 5.11 -14.70 11.78
C ARG A 133 5.50 -13.67 12.83
N LEU A 134 4.78 -12.56 12.94
CA LEU A 134 5.05 -11.48 13.89
C LEU A 134 4.96 -11.96 15.35
N VAL A 135 4.03 -12.89 15.64
CA VAL A 135 3.91 -13.48 16.98
C VAL A 135 5.05 -14.44 17.27
N VAL A 136 5.39 -15.31 16.33
CA VAL A 136 6.51 -16.27 16.47
C VAL A 136 7.85 -15.54 16.63
N GLU A 137 8.06 -14.46 15.89
CA GLU A 137 9.27 -13.63 16.00
C GLU A 137 9.27 -12.72 17.26
N GLY A 138 8.22 -12.77 18.09
CA GLY A 138 8.09 -11.96 19.31
C GLY A 138 7.93 -10.46 19.07
N LYS A 139 7.66 -10.04 17.84
CA LYS A 139 7.46 -8.62 17.47
C LYS A 139 6.10 -8.07 17.90
N VAL A 140 5.12 -8.96 18.00
CA VAL A 140 3.76 -8.63 18.44
C VAL A 140 3.31 -9.65 19.46
N VAL A 141 2.83 -9.18 20.60
CA VAL A 141 2.29 -10.03 21.68
C VAL A 141 0.77 -9.92 21.66
N ILE A 142 0.11 -11.07 21.55
CA ILE A 142 -1.35 -11.17 21.70
C ILE A 142 -1.64 -11.52 23.16
N PRO A 143 -2.45 -10.73 23.88
CA PRO A 143 -2.89 -11.07 25.23
C PRO A 143 -3.59 -12.43 25.27
N GLU A 144 -3.39 -13.19 26.35
CA GLU A 144 -3.96 -14.55 26.51
C GLU A 144 -5.47 -14.60 26.28
N GLU A 145 -6.19 -13.55 26.73
CA GLU A 145 -7.64 -13.40 26.61
C GLU A 145 -8.13 -13.38 25.15
N LEU A 146 -7.24 -13.07 24.19
CA LEU A 146 -7.55 -12.98 22.77
C LEU A 146 -6.98 -14.15 21.96
N LYS A 147 -6.16 -15.01 22.53
CA LYS A 147 -5.56 -16.16 21.84
C LYS A 147 -6.59 -17.20 21.45
N THR A 148 -7.63 -17.41 22.25
CA THR A 148 -8.70 -18.37 21.99
C THR A 148 -9.60 -17.98 20.79
N ALA A 149 -9.67 -16.71 20.43
CA ALA A 149 -10.43 -16.21 19.29
C ALA A 149 -9.67 -16.29 17.95
N SER A 150 -8.35 -16.53 17.97
CA SER A 150 -7.48 -16.40 16.80
C SER A 150 -7.01 -17.72 16.17
N ILE A 151 -7.32 -18.88 16.74
CA ILE A 151 -6.82 -20.16 16.25
C ILE A 151 -7.95 -20.94 15.56
N ALA A 152 -8.41 -20.43 14.42
CA ALA A 152 -9.00 -21.32 13.43
C ALA A 152 -7.85 -21.93 12.60
N PRO A 153 -7.77 -23.27 12.45
CA PRO A 153 -6.68 -23.88 11.70
C PRO A 153 -6.76 -23.44 10.24
N VAL A 154 -5.70 -22.78 9.78
CA VAL A 154 -5.50 -22.49 8.37
C VAL A 154 -5.32 -23.84 7.67
N LYS A 155 -6.28 -24.26 6.85
CA LYS A 155 -6.11 -25.37 5.92
C LYS A 155 -4.89 -25.03 5.06
N ASN A 156 -3.85 -25.85 5.13
CA ASN A 156 -2.67 -25.70 4.29
C ASN A 156 -3.10 -25.53 2.83
N PRO A 157 -2.67 -24.48 2.15
CA PRO A 157 -2.78 -24.46 0.70
C PRO A 157 -1.88 -25.55 0.15
N ALA A 158 -2.42 -26.32 -0.81
CA ALA A 158 -1.66 -27.29 -1.56
C ALA A 158 -0.38 -26.65 -2.17
N PRO A 159 0.71 -27.40 -2.35
CA PRO A 159 1.92 -26.86 -2.97
C PRO A 159 1.57 -26.32 -4.35
N LEU A 160 2.03 -25.12 -4.66
CA LEU A 160 1.96 -24.54 -5.99
C LEU A 160 2.78 -25.44 -6.91
N GLU A 161 2.11 -26.25 -7.73
CA GLU A 161 2.73 -26.93 -8.83
C GLU A 161 3.30 -25.88 -9.79
N ALA A 162 4.59 -26.00 -10.06
CA ALA A 162 5.29 -25.22 -11.06
C ALA A 162 4.73 -25.61 -12.44
N ASN A 163 3.86 -24.82 -13.00
CA ASN A 163 3.47 -24.95 -14.40
C ASN A 163 4.53 -24.25 -15.26
N ASP A 164 5.53 -25.05 -15.66
CA ASP A 164 6.33 -24.80 -16.83
C ASP A 164 5.46 -25.04 -18.07
N GLU A 165 4.90 -23.99 -18.65
CA GLU A 165 4.43 -24.03 -20.03
C GLU A 165 5.08 -22.92 -20.86
N PRO A 166 5.57 -23.28 -22.07
CA PRO A 166 6.37 -22.38 -22.90
C PRO A 166 5.49 -21.36 -23.63
N ILE A 167 5.93 -20.12 -23.60
CA ILE A 167 5.39 -19.02 -24.41
C ILE A 167 5.61 -19.32 -25.89
N VAL A 168 4.55 -19.63 -26.62
CA VAL A 168 4.57 -19.59 -28.09
C VAL A 168 3.30 -18.99 -28.67
N LYS A 169 3.55 -18.02 -29.55
CA LYS A 169 2.79 -17.52 -30.71
C LYS A 169 2.09 -16.18 -30.61
N THR A 170 2.83 -15.24 -31.11
CA THR A 170 2.47 -14.10 -31.96
C THR A 170 1.08 -14.16 -32.60
N ALA A 171 0.25 -13.19 -32.30
CA ALA A 171 -0.93 -12.85 -33.09
C ALA A 171 -0.69 -11.53 -33.83
N THR A 172 -0.64 -11.59 -35.12
CA THR A 172 -0.58 -10.51 -36.11
C THR A 172 -1.82 -9.61 -36.04
N PRO A 173 -1.71 -8.30 -36.13
CA PRO A 173 -2.88 -7.42 -36.15
C PRO A 173 -3.58 -7.43 -37.50
N LYS A 174 -4.90 -7.61 -37.47
CA LYS A 174 -5.81 -7.55 -38.60
C LYS A 174 -6.00 -6.09 -39.07
N PRO A 175 -5.99 -5.79 -40.38
CA PRO A 175 -6.10 -4.41 -40.87
C PRO A 175 -7.52 -3.85 -40.71
N ALA A 176 -7.58 -2.58 -40.33
CA ALA A 176 -8.81 -1.82 -40.13
C ALA A 176 -9.53 -1.54 -41.45
N ALA A 177 -10.85 -1.80 -41.48
CA ALA A 177 -11.73 -1.51 -42.60
C ALA A 177 -11.96 0.00 -42.75
N LYS A 178 -11.73 0.51 -43.98
CA LYS A 178 -12.01 1.88 -44.40
C LYS A 178 -13.52 2.18 -44.38
N LYS A 179 -13.97 3.11 -43.55
CA LYS A 179 -15.31 3.72 -43.65
C LYS A 179 -15.33 4.74 -44.77
N LYS A 180 -16.17 4.49 -45.79
CA LYS A 180 -16.48 5.41 -46.88
C LYS A 180 -17.27 6.61 -46.37
N THR A 181 -16.76 7.80 -46.51
CA THR A 181 -17.47 9.05 -46.36
C THR A 181 -18.37 9.30 -47.57
N LYS A 182 -19.68 9.34 -47.36
CA LYS A 182 -20.66 9.85 -48.36
C LYS A 182 -20.69 11.35 -48.28
N ALA A 183 -20.25 12.01 -49.35
CA ALA A 183 -20.49 13.40 -49.60
C ALA A 183 -22.01 13.63 -49.84
N LYS A 184 -22.61 14.62 -49.18
CA LYS A 184 -23.93 15.15 -49.53
C LYS A 184 -23.75 16.54 -50.06
N LYS A 185 -24.08 16.69 -51.34
CA LYS A 185 -24.25 17.93 -52.10
C LYS A 185 -25.58 18.57 -51.68
N LYS A 186 -25.58 19.75 -51.18
CA LYS A 186 -26.35 20.92 -51.60
C LYS A 186 -26.00 22.10 -50.71
#